data_eb5b51c49e17da41fd6a11ba8e9a069c
#
_entry.id   eb5b51c49e17da41fd6a11ba8e9a069c
#
_cell.length_a   1.000
_cell.length_b   1.000
_cell.length_c   1.000
_cell.angle_alpha   90.00
_cell.angle_beta   90.00
_cell.angle_gamma   90.00
#
_symmetry.space_group_name_H-M   'P 1'
#
loop_
_entity.id
_entity.type
_entity.pdbx_description
1 polymer ?
#
loop_
_entity_poly.entity_id
_entity_poly.type
_entity_poly.pdbx_seq_one_letter_code
_entity_poly.pdbx_strand_id
1 'polypeptide(L)' 'MDELEFVRNRRATEHHYGDVRKACEKAGVTPPVFQSALKKKRIDDLTDKEMLVIHAFIAVLDERKADMEKLKKSFFY' A
#
# COMPACT_ATOMS: atom_id res chain seq x y z
N MET A 1 -14.08 11.21 4.19
CA MET A 1 -13.29 9.99 4.50
C MET A 1 -11.82 10.36 4.63
N ASP A 2 -11.19 9.92 5.70
CA ASP A 2 -9.77 10.15 5.93
C ASP A 2 -8.94 9.34 4.94
N GLU A 3 -7.86 9.90 4.45
CA GLU A 3 -6.96 9.24 3.50
C GLU A 3 -6.35 7.96 4.09
N LEU A 4 -6.04 7.95 5.38
CA LEU A 4 -5.55 6.75 6.05
C LEU A 4 -6.62 5.67 6.15
N GLU A 5 -7.87 6.06 6.32
CA GLU A 5 -8.98 5.10 6.30
C GLU A 5 -9.10 4.43 4.93
N PHE A 6 -8.92 5.19 3.87
CA PHE A 6 -8.88 4.65 2.50
C PHE A 6 -7.77 3.61 2.35
N VAL A 7 -6.58 3.89 2.87
CA VAL A 7 -5.45 2.95 2.83
C VAL A 7 -5.77 1.69 3.63
N ARG A 8 -6.35 1.84 4.83
CA ARG A 8 -6.73 0.69 5.65
C ARG A 8 -7.74 -0.19 4.94
N ASN A 9 -8.72 0.42 4.28
CA ASN A 9 -9.74 -0.31 3.53
C ASN A 9 -9.13 -1.06 2.34
N ARG A 10 -8.24 -0.44 1.60
CA ARG A 10 -7.53 -1.12 0.50
C ARG A 10 -6.69 -2.27 1.03
N ARG A 11 -6.02 -2.08 2.16
CA ARG A 11 -5.25 -3.16 2.78
C ARG A 11 -6.15 -4.35 3.12
N ALA A 12 -7.33 -4.09 3.69
CA ALA A 12 -8.25 -5.15 4.07
C ALA A 12 -8.80 -5.92 2.88
N THR A 13 -9.03 -5.25 1.74
CA THR A 13 -9.69 -5.85 0.58
C THR A 13 -8.73 -6.32 -0.51
N GLU A 14 -7.58 -5.69 -0.65
CA GLU A 14 -6.66 -5.92 -1.78
C GLU A 14 -5.31 -6.49 -1.36
N HIS A 15 -5.01 -6.54 -0.06
CA HIS A 15 -3.71 -6.98 0.44
C HIS A 15 -3.47 -8.47 0.15
N HIS A 16 -2.29 -8.78 -0.36
CA HIS A 16 -1.80 -10.14 -0.52
C HIS A 16 -0.52 -10.31 0.29
N TYR A 17 -0.19 -11.56 0.57
CA TYR A 17 1.02 -11.89 1.29
C TYR A 17 2.25 -11.30 0.57
N GLY A 18 3.08 -10.60 1.32
CA GLY A 18 4.29 -9.99 0.79
C GLY A 18 4.17 -8.55 0.32
N ASP A 19 2.96 -7.99 0.22
CA ASP A 19 2.77 -6.60 -0.24
C ASP A 19 3.39 -5.59 0.71
N VAL A 20 3.20 -5.78 2.01
CA VAL A 20 3.79 -4.88 3.02
C VAL A 20 5.31 -4.95 2.94
N ARG A 21 5.85 -6.14 2.77
CA ARG A 21 7.30 -6.32 2.63
C ARG A 21 7.83 -5.56 1.41
N LYS A 22 7.18 -5.69 0.27
CA LYS A 22 7.57 -4.97 -0.94
C LYS A 22 7.51 -3.46 -0.74
N ALA A 23 6.46 -2.97 -0.09
CA ALA A 23 6.32 -1.55 0.19
C ALA A 23 7.44 -1.06 1.09
N CYS A 24 7.77 -1.82 2.13
CA CYS A 24 8.84 -1.46 3.06
C CYS A 24 10.20 -1.47 2.35
N GLU A 25 10.46 -2.43 1.48
CA GLU A 25 11.69 -2.48 0.70
C GLU A 25 11.81 -1.27 -0.23
N LYS A 26 10.73 -0.90 -0.91
CA LYS A 26 10.71 0.27 -1.80
C LYS A 26 10.95 1.58 -1.03
N ALA A 27 10.40 1.69 0.16
CA ALA A 27 10.54 2.90 0.98
C ALA A 27 11.82 2.92 1.82
N GLY A 28 12.52 1.79 1.92
CA GLY A 28 13.71 1.68 2.75
C GLY A 28 13.42 1.70 4.25
N VAL A 29 12.28 1.15 4.66
CA VAL A 29 11.85 1.13 6.06
C VAL A 29 11.53 -0.31 6.50
N THR A 30 11.30 -0.49 7.80
CA THR A 30 10.94 -1.79 8.36
C THR A 30 9.41 -1.92 8.48
N PRO A 31 8.85 -3.17 8.53
CA PRO A 31 7.42 -3.38 8.70
C PRO A 31 6.78 -2.66 9.89
N PRO A 32 7.42 -2.56 11.07
CA PRO A 32 6.84 -1.78 12.17
C PRO A 32 6.53 -0.33 11.83
N VAL A 33 7.31 0.29 10.95
CA VAL A 33 7.04 1.66 10.50
C VAL A 33 5.71 1.74 9.75
N PHE A 34 5.44 0.78 8.87
CA PHE A 34 4.18 0.70 8.15
C PHE A 34 3.00 0.52 9.11
N GLN A 35 3.12 -0.38 10.07
CA GLN A 35 2.07 -0.62 11.05
C GLN A 35 1.82 0.62 11.90
N SER A 36 2.88 1.31 12.32
CA SER A 36 2.77 2.56 13.06
C SER A 36 2.02 3.61 12.25
N ALA A 37 2.32 3.71 10.94
CA ALA A 37 1.63 4.64 10.05
C ALA A 37 0.13 4.40 10.02
N LEU A 38 -0.29 3.14 9.92
CA LEU A 38 -1.70 2.79 9.86
C LEU A 38 -2.44 3.00 11.18
N LYS A 39 -1.73 3.11 12.30
CA LYS A 39 -2.33 3.38 13.61
C LYS A 39 -2.58 4.87 13.84
N LYS A 40 -2.00 5.74 13.04
CA LYS A 40 -2.22 7.18 13.17
C LYS A 40 -3.66 7.50 12.82
N LYS A 41 -4.19 8.55 13.44
CA LYS A 41 -5.58 8.97 13.20
C LYS A 41 -5.71 9.82 11.95
N ARG A 42 -4.68 10.58 11.61
CA ARG A 42 -4.71 11.55 10.51
C ARG A 42 -3.42 11.44 9.71
N ILE A 43 -3.55 11.68 8.41
CA ILE A 43 -2.38 11.66 7.53
C ILE A 43 -1.34 12.71 7.91
N ASP A 44 -1.79 13.83 8.47
CA ASP A 44 -0.90 14.90 8.90
C ASP A 44 0.01 14.49 10.07
N ASP A 45 -0.34 13.43 10.78
CA ASP A 45 0.44 12.93 11.90
C ASP A 45 1.56 11.97 11.46
N LEU A 46 1.65 11.67 10.18
CA LEU A 46 2.66 10.76 9.66
C LEU A 46 4.02 11.43 9.58
N THR A 47 5.07 10.66 9.92
CA THR A 47 6.45 11.10 9.66
C THR A 47 6.76 10.94 8.18
N ASP A 48 7.88 11.54 7.72
CA ASP A 48 8.30 11.41 6.32
C ASP A 48 8.47 9.95 5.89
N LYS A 49 9.05 9.12 6.74
CA LYS A 49 9.23 7.70 6.47
C LYS A 49 7.89 6.96 6.38
N GLU A 50 6.97 7.31 7.26
CA GLU A 50 5.63 6.74 7.25
C GLU A 50 4.88 7.13 5.98
N MET A 51 5.01 8.37 5.54
CA MET A 51 4.43 8.83 4.27
C MET A 51 5.00 8.04 3.09
N LEU A 52 6.32 7.86 3.07
CA LEU A 52 6.97 7.11 1.99
C LEU A 52 6.47 5.68 1.90
N VAL A 53 6.32 4.99 3.04
CA VAL A 53 5.88 3.60 3.01
C VAL A 53 4.40 3.49 2.62
N ILE A 54 3.58 4.45 3.01
CA ILE A 54 2.17 4.47 2.60
C ILE A 54 2.07 4.65 1.08
N HIS A 55 2.80 5.60 0.51
CA HIS A 55 2.85 5.79 -0.95
C HIS A 55 3.36 4.54 -1.67
N ALA A 56 4.40 3.91 -1.14
CA ALA A 56 4.94 2.69 -1.72
C ALA A 56 3.92 1.55 -1.68
N PHE A 57 3.17 1.43 -0.60
CA PHE A 57 2.12 0.41 -0.47
C PHE A 57 1.01 0.60 -1.52
N ILE A 58 0.54 1.82 -1.67
CA ILE A 58 -0.46 2.14 -2.70
C ILE A 58 0.07 1.80 -4.10
N ALA A 59 1.33 2.14 -4.37
CA ALA A 59 1.96 1.82 -5.66
C ALA A 59 2.01 0.32 -5.91
N VAL A 60 2.33 -0.48 -4.89
CA VAL A 60 2.36 -1.95 -5.00
C VAL A 60 0.98 -2.49 -5.36
N LEU A 61 -0.06 -2.00 -4.68
CA LEU A 61 -1.43 -2.43 -4.96
C LEU A 61 -1.88 -2.03 -6.37
N ASP A 62 -1.54 -0.82 -6.78
CA ASP A 62 -1.91 -0.32 -8.12
C ASP A 62 -1.20 -1.09 -9.23
N GLU A 63 0.07 -1.40 -9.04
CA GLU A 63 0.83 -2.22 -10.01
C GLU A 63 0.21 -3.60 -10.18
N ARG A 64 -0.18 -4.25 -9.08
CA ARG A 64 -0.81 -5.56 -9.16
C ARG A 64 -2.13 -5.49 -9.91
N LYS A 65 -2.93 -4.47 -9.61
CA LYS A 65 -4.21 -4.27 -10.28
C LYS A 65 -4.03 -4.08 -11.78
N ALA A 66 -3.05 -3.27 -12.19
CA ALA A 66 -2.73 -3.06 -13.59
C ALA A 66 -2.25 -4.34 -14.27
N ASP A 67 -1.38 -5.11 -13.60
CA ASP A 67 -0.88 -6.38 -14.13
C ASP A 67 -2.01 -7.40 -14.30
N MET A 68 -2.93 -7.47 -13.35
CA MET A 68 -4.10 -8.35 -13.45
C MET A 68 -4.99 -7.97 -14.61
N GLU A 69 -5.20 -6.68 -14.84
CA GLU A 69 -5.98 -6.21 -15.99
C GLU A 69 -5.32 -6.58 -17.32
N LYS A 70 -4.00 -6.44 -17.41
CA LYS A 70 -3.23 -6.85 -18.60
C LYS A 70 -3.34 -8.35 -18.86
N LEU A 71 -3.24 -9.15 -17.80
CA LEU A 71 -3.40 -10.59 -17.92
C LEU A 71 -4.79 -10.98 -18.43
N LYS A 72 -5.81 -10.34 -17.90
CA LYS A 72 -7.19 -10.59 -18.34
C LYS A 72 -7.35 -10.26 -19.83
N LYS A 73 -6.82 -9.14 -20.26
CA LYS A 73 -6.86 -8.74 -21.68
C LYS A 73 -6.13 -9.75 -22.57
N SER A 74 -4.97 -10.24 -22.11
CA SER A 74 -4.18 -11.21 -22.87
C SER A 74 -4.91 -12.54 -23.05
N PHE A 75 -5.71 -12.95 -22.07
CA PHE A 75 -6.43 -14.22 -22.13
C PHE A 75 -7.78 -14.14 -22.80
N PHE A 76 -8.44 -12.98 -22.78
CA PHE A 76 -9.82 -12.86 -23.27
C PHE A 76 -9.95 -12.03 -24.56
N TYR A 77 -8.87 -11.49 -25.04
CA TYR A 77 -8.81 -10.77 -26.30
C TYR A 77 -7.65 -11.33 -27.16
#